data_20583b8571f22ea153b5b3fbd3dbf6c8
#
_entry.id   20583b8571f22ea153b5b3fbd3dbf6c8
#
_cell.length_a   1.000
_cell.length_b   1.000
_cell.length_c   1.000
_cell.angle_alpha   90.00
_cell.angle_beta   90.00
_cell.angle_gamma   90.00
#
_symmetry.space_group_name_H-M   'P 1'
#
loop_
_entity.id
_entity.type
_entity.pdbx_description
1 polymer ?
#
loop_
_entity_poly.entity_id
_entity_poly.type
_entity_poly.pdbx_seq_one_letter_code
_entity_poly.pdbx_strand_id
1 'polypeptide(L)'
;NQYILNDIDSYMISLHKFLIAYSKNQAEFWNNITTIINKYALSATYLGKNVPKELHAQFPKTYFAKYNKEAYTQLRTDFNADKTNMMLLYLLLIYGFNRMLRFNGKGDFNLPVGNVDFNENVVDALNSYFEYVKDKDIFLFSMDFEDFLNSLKLTERDFVYLDPPYLITFSEYNKLWNEESEMRLIKVLDELNERHIRFAVSNVLWHRKKYNGTFNYWAQKYNIVRIQSNYISFNDNSEKDTYEVLVKNY
;
A
#
# COMPACT_ATOMS: atom_id res chain seq x y z
N ASN A 1 -23.69 1.91 -1.80
CA ASN A 1 -22.65 1.86 -2.84
C ASN A 1 -21.82 0.59 -2.65
N GLN A 2 -21.54 -0.09 -3.74
CA GLN A 2 -20.69 -1.26 -3.80
C GLN A 2 -19.26 -0.82 -4.16
N TYR A 3 -18.26 -1.42 -3.53
CA TYR A 3 -16.84 -1.18 -3.80
C TYR A 3 -16.22 -2.46 -4.33
N ILE A 4 -15.57 -2.37 -5.49
CA ILE A 4 -14.86 -3.49 -6.09
C ILE A 4 -13.40 -3.07 -6.23
N LEU A 5 -12.50 -3.76 -5.51
CA LEU A 5 -11.09 -3.41 -5.44
C LEU A 5 -10.25 -4.55 -6.02
N ASN A 6 -9.19 -4.20 -6.72
CA ASN A 6 -8.27 -5.15 -7.31
C ASN A 6 -6.82 -4.72 -7.11
N ASP A 7 -5.96 -5.66 -6.84
CA ASP A 7 -4.51 -5.51 -6.87
C ASP A 7 -3.89 -6.81 -7.38
N ILE A 8 -2.80 -6.72 -8.12
CA ILE A 8 -2.06 -7.90 -8.58
C ILE A 8 -1.40 -8.63 -7.40
N ASP A 9 -1.07 -7.92 -6.32
CA ASP A 9 -0.44 -8.49 -5.13
C ASP A 9 -1.48 -9.23 -4.26
N SER A 10 -1.43 -10.54 -4.29
CA SER A 10 -2.33 -11.40 -3.53
C SER A 10 -2.19 -11.27 -2.01
N TYR A 11 -1.00 -10.88 -1.50
CA TYR A 11 -0.80 -10.62 -0.07
C TYR A 11 -1.49 -9.33 0.36
N MET A 12 -1.45 -8.28 -0.47
CA MET A 12 -2.19 -7.05 -0.21
C MET A 12 -3.69 -7.34 -0.11
N ILE A 13 -4.23 -8.05 -1.09
CA ILE A 13 -5.64 -8.44 -1.10
C ILE A 13 -6.01 -9.33 0.09
N SER A 14 -5.16 -10.30 0.44
CA SER A 14 -5.38 -11.18 1.60
C SER A 14 -5.37 -10.40 2.92
N LEU A 15 -4.48 -9.42 3.04
CA LEU A 15 -4.41 -8.54 4.21
C LEU A 15 -5.67 -7.69 4.36
N HIS A 16 -6.18 -7.11 3.26
CA HIS A 16 -7.44 -6.37 3.29
C HIS A 16 -8.63 -7.27 3.65
N LYS A 17 -8.73 -8.47 3.07
CA LYS A 17 -9.77 -9.45 3.44
C LYS A 17 -9.73 -9.77 4.94
N PHE A 18 -8.54 -10.01 5.45
CA PHE A 18 -8.30 -10.27 6.87
C PHE A 18 -8.75 -9.10 7.76
N LEU A 19 -8.34 -7.88 7.47
CA LEU A 19 -8.72 -6.70 8.25
C LEU A 19 -10.23 -6.41 8.16
N ILE A 20 -10.85 -6.53 6.98
CA ILE A 20 -12.29 -6.37 6.81
C ILE A 20 -13.07 -7.41 7.64
N ALA A 21 -12.61 -8.66 7.68
CA ALA A 21 -13.24 -9.69 8.49
C ALA A 21 -13.28 -9.32 10.00
N TYR A 22 -12.20 -8.70 10.51
CA TYR A 22 -12.14 -8.23 11.89
C TYR A 22 -12.88 -6.92 12.16
N SER A 23 -13.32 -6.18 11.16
CA SER A 23 -14.04 -4.91 11.38
C SER A 23 -15.32 -5.08 12.21
N LYS A 24 -15.92 -6.28 12.17
CA LYS A 24 -17.13 -6.65 12.96
C LYS A 24 -16.79 -7.29 14.31
N ASN A 25 -15.55 -7.65 14.56
CA ASN A 25 -15.07 -8.24 15.82
C ASN A 25 -13.74 -7.62 16.25
N GLN A 26 -13.73 -6.32 16.43
CA GLN A 26 -12.52 -5.54 16.75
C GLN A 26 -11.89 -5.95 18.08
N ALA A 27 -12.70 -6.34 19.08
CA ALA A 27 -12.19 -6.77 20.39
C ALA A 27 -11.28 -8.00 20.28
N GLU A 28 -11.64 -8.97 19.44
CA GLU A 28 -10.80 -10.14 19.15
C GLU A 28 -9.50 -9.74 18.44
N PHE A 29 -9.59 -8.85 17.47
CA PHE A 29 -8.40 -8.33 16.78
C PHE A 29 -7.40 -7.70 17.76
N TRP A 30 -7.89 -6.81 18.65
CA TRP A 30 -7.04 -6.13 19.61
C TRP A 30 -6.43 -7.09 20.65
N ASN A 31 -7.19 -8.11 21.09
CA ASN A 31 -6.66 -9.15 21.98
C ASN A 31 -5.55 -9.96 21.30
N ASN A 32 -5.77 -10.39 20.05
CA ASN A 32 -4.81 -11.19 19.29
C ASN A 32 -3.52 -10.40 18.99
N ILE A 33 -3.63 -9.15 18.57
CA ILE A 33 -2.45 -8.30 18.30
C ILE A 33 -1.64 -8.06 19.57
N THR A 34 -2.32 -7.78 20.69
CA THR A 34 -1.67 -7.59 21.99
C THR A 34 -0.94 -8.85 22.43
N THR A 35 -1.57 -10.02 22.25
CA THR A 35 -0.98 -11.33 22.56
C THR A 35 0.31 -11.56 21.74
N ILE A 36 0.29 -11.25 20.45
CA ILE A 36 1.47 -11.43 19.59
C ILE A 36 2.57 -10.42 19.95
N ILE A 37 2.24 -9.15 20.17
CA ILE A 37 3.21 -8.14 20.63
C ILE A 37 3.89 -8.58 21.93
N ASN A 38 3.14 -9.17 22.86
CA ASN A 38 3.67 -9.71 24.11
C ASN A 38 4.57 -10.93 23.87
N LYS A 39 4.12 -11.89 23.03
CA LYS A 39 4.86 -13.11 22.71
C LYS A 39 6.25 -12.82 22.15
N TYR A 40 6.36 -11.85 21.25
CA TYR A 40 7.63 -11.49 20.63
C TYR A 40 8.39 -10.39 21.36
N ALA A 41 7.85 -9.85 22.45
CA ALA A 41 8.45 -8.74 23.21
C ALA A 41 8.73 -7.48 22.35
N LEU A 42 7.85 -7.18 21.41
CA LEU A 42 7.93 -5.97 20.58
C LEU A 42 7.62 -4.72 21.42
N SER A 43 8.25 -3.59 21.10
CA SER A 43 7.87 -2.30 21.69
C SER A 43 6.48 -1.89 21.20
N ALA A 44 5.69 -1.30 22.07
CA ALA A 44 4.37 -0.78 21.73
C ALA A 44 4.02 0.36 22.69
N THR A 45 4.32 1.58 22.30
CA THR A 45 4.11 2.76 23.17
C THR A 45 2.63 2.93 23.51
N TYR A 46 1.70 2.56 22.62
CA TYR A 46 0.28 2.52 22.93
C TYR A 46 -0.09 1.58 24.09
N LEU A 47 0.64 0.48 24.26
CA LEU A 47 0.43 -0.49 25.36
C LEU A 47 1.33 -0.22 26.57
N GLY A 48 2.00 0.94 26.64
CA GLY A 48 2.96 1.26 27.68
C GLY A 48 4.29 0.48 27.60
N LYS A 49 4.54 -0.27 26.51
CA LYS A 49 5.76 -1.03 26.28
C LYS A 49 6.82 -0.17 25.64
N ASN A 50 7.44 0.68 26.46
CA ASN A 50 8.42 1.64 26.00
C ASN A 50 9.81 1.02 25.84
N VAL A 51 10.57 1.55 24.89
CA VAL A 51 12.00 1.25 24.77
C VAL A 51 12.78 1.87 25.94
N PRO A 52 13.78 1.18 26.51
CA PRO A 52 14.61 1.72 27.60
C PRO A 52 15.23 3.08 27.23
N LYS A 53 15.26 4.00 28.20
CA LYS A 53 15.80 5.36 28.00
C LYS A 53 17.28 5.35 27.60
N GLU A 54 18.03 4.40 28.10
CA GLU A 54 19.46 4.20 27.80
C GLU A 54 19.65 3.88 26.31
N LEU A 55 18.80 3.01 25.75
CA LEU A 55 18.86 2.67 24.33
C LEU A 55 18.44 3.87 23.44
N HIS A 56 17.44 4.62 23.88
CA HIS A 56 17.04 5.85 23.20
C HIS A 56 18.18 6.90 23.21
N ALA A 57 18.87 7.08 24.35
CA ALA A 57 20.00 7.99 24.44
C ALA A 57 21.19 7.55 23.57
N GLN A 58 21.46 6.23 23.50
CA GLN A 58 22.55 5.68 22.69
C GLN A 58 22.26 5.72 21.19
N PHE A 59 21.01 5.54 20.78
CA PHE A 59 20.59 5.45 19.37
C PHE A 59 19.40 6.36 19.04
N PRO A 60 19.53 7.71 19.17
CA PRO A 60 18.38 8.63 19.10
C PRO A 60 17.56 8.54 17.80
N LYS A 61 18.20 8.13 16.69
CA LYS A 61 17.54 8.04 15.37
C LYS A 61 17.11 6.61 14.99
N THR A 62 17.46 5.59 15.77
CA THR A 62 17.24 4.18 15.38
C THR A 62 16.89 3.26 16.55
N TYR A 63 16.50 3.82 17.69
CA TYR A 63 16.26 3.06 18.93
C TYR A 63 15.15 2.01 18.82
N PHE A 64 14.06 2.30 18.13
CA PHE A 64 13.02 1.29 17.88
C PHE A 64 13.54 0.13 17.01
N ALA A 65 14.27 0.44 15.93
CA ALA A 65 14.86 -0.58 15.08
C ALA A 65 15.85 -1.45 15.85
N LYS A 66 16.66 -0.85 16.74
CA LYS A 66 17.60 -1.59 17.59
C LYS A 66 16.90 -2.48 18.58
N TYR A 67 15.88 -1.96 19.26
CA TYR A 67 15.10 -2.72 20.24
C TYR A 67 14.36 -3.89 19.61
N ASN A 68 13.64 -3.65 18.51
CA ASN A 68 12.78 -4.65 17.89
C ASN A 68 13.50 -5.63 16.96
N LYS A 69 14.82 -5.48 16.72
CA LYS A 69 15.55 -6.23 15.68
C LYS A 69 15.40 -7.75 15.79
N GLU A 70 15.64 -8.30 16.98
CA GLU A 70 15.59 -9.74 17.23
C GLU A 70 14.15 -10.24 17.17
N ALA A 71 13.23 -9.57 17.86
CA ALA A 71 11.81 -9.86 17.87
C ALA A 71 11.22 -9.84 16.45
N TYR A 72 11.53 -8.82 15.66
CA TYR A 72 11.12 -8.71 14.28
C TYR A 72 11.70 -9.81 13.38
N THR A 73 12.94 -10.20 13.61
CA THR A 73 13.57 -11.30 12.86
C THR A 73 12.86 -12.63 13.14
N GLN A 74 12.51 -12.89 14.41
CA GLN A 74 11.76 -14.09 14.76
C GLN A 74 10.34 -14.05 14.17
N LEU A 75 9.64 -12.92 14.31
CA LEU A 75 8.31 -12.70 13.70
C LEU A 75 8.33 -12.98 12.19
N ARG A 76 9.38 -12.53 11.49
CA ARG A 76 9.57 -12.74 10.06
C ARG A 76 9.85 -14.20 9.73
N THR A 77 10.63 -14.88 10.54
CA THR A 77 10.90 -16.32 10.39
C THR A 77 9.62 -17.12 10.53
N ASP A 78 8.81 -16.83 11.55
CA ASP A 78 7.56 -17.54 11.80
C ASP A 78 6.52 -17.27 10.69
N PHE A 79 6.43 -16.04 10.19
CA PHE A 79 5.61 -15.72 9.03
C PHE A 79 6.08 -16.48 7.77
N ASN A 80 7.37 -16.54 7.51
CA ASN A 80 7.91 -17.26 6.35
C ASN A 80 7.67 -18.77 6.45
N ALA A 81 7.53 -19.32 7.65
CA ALA A 81 7.13 -20.72 7.87
C ALA A 81 5.62 -20.94 7.63
N ASP A 82 4.79 -19.94 7.93
CA ASP A 82 3.34 -19.96 7.66
C ASP A 82 2.89 -18.61 7.05
N LYS A 83 3.00 -18.52 5.74
CA LYS A 83 2.65 -17.31 4.95
C LYS A 83 1.16 -17.02 4.88
N THR A 84 0.31 -17.86 5.46
CA THR A 84 -1.14 -17.63 5.56
C THR A 84 -1.51 -16.78 6.77
N ASN A 85 -0.59 -16.59 7.73
CA ASN A 85 -0.84 -15.84 8.94
C ASN A 85 -0.79 -14.30 8.69
N MET A 86 -1.92 -13.75 8.30
CA MET A 86 -2.05 -12.31 7.99
C MET A 86 -1.86 -11.39 9.21
N MET A 87 -2.05 -11.88 10.43
CA MET A 87 -1.76 -11.10 11.63
C MET A 87 -0.25 -10.85 11.79
N LEU A 88 0.58 -11.88 11.54
CA LEU A 88 2.03 -11.72 11.52
C LEU A 88 2.47 -10.78 10.38
N LEU A 89 1.88 -10.94 9.18
CA LEU A 89 2.17 -10.05 8.05
C LEU A 89 1.83 -8.59 8.37
N TYR A 90 0.67 -8.35 8.98
CA TYR A 90 0.28 -7.02 9.39
C TYR A 90 1.31 -6.38 10.33
N LEU A 91 1.74 -7.12 11.37
CA LEU A 91 2.77 -6.63 12.29
C LEU A 91 4.13 -6.42 11.60
N LEU A 92 4.50 -7.32 10.67
CA LEU A 92 5.72 -7.14 9.86
C LEU A 92 5.69 -5.85 9.04
N LEU A 93 4.52 -5.44 8.53
CA LEU A 93 4.38 -4.16 7.85
C LEU A 93 4.48 -2.98 8.84
N ILE A 94 3.80 -3.05 9.98
CA ILE A 94 3.84 -1.97 10.98
C ILE A 94 5.27 -1.72 11.47
N TYR A 95 6.02 -2.76 11.81
CA TYR A 95 7.39 -2.63 12.31
C TYR A 95 8.45 -2.59 11.21
N GLY A 96 8.06 -2.81 9.95
CA GLY A 96 8.97 -2.87 8.81
C GLY A 96 9.40 -1.49 8.29
N PHE A 97 10.54 -1.45 7.63
CA PHE A 97 11.06 -0.24 7.00
C PHE A 97 10.12 0.26 5.89
N ASN A 98 9.65 1.51 6.00
CA ASN A 98 8.69 2.13 5.09
C ASN A 98 7.37 1.36 4.91
N ARG A 99 7.07 0.37 5.75
CA ARG A 99 5.82 -0.41 5.72
C ARG A 99 5.50 -1.03 4.36
N MET A 100 6.53 -1.53 3.67
CA MET A 100 6.40 -2.09 2.31
C MET A 100 6.19 -3.61 2.34
N LEU A 101 5.39 -4.12 1.42
CA LEU A 101 5.42 -5.54 1.07
C LEU A 101 6.65 -5.81 0.22
N ARG A 102 7.56 -6.66 0.72
CA ARG A 102 8.75 -7.04 -0.02
C ARG A 102 9.10 -8.50 0.21
N PHE A 103 9.20 -9.24 -0.90
CA PHE A 103 9.57 -10.64 -0.92
C PHE A 103 10.85 -10.83 -1.76
N ASN A 104 11.64 -11.82 -1.41
CA ASN A 104 12.82 -12.22 -2.19
C ASN A 104 12.42 -13.15 -3.35
N GLY A 105 13.39 -13.52 -4.19
CA GLY A 105 13.16 -14.42 -5.33
C GLY A 105 12.73 -15.86 -4.96
N LYS A 106 12.78 -16.23 -3.67
CA LYS A 106 12.25 -17.50 -3.14
C LYS A 106 10.82 -17.35 -2.58
N GLY A 107 10.25 -16.15 -2.67
CA GLY A 107 8.94 -15.85 -2.11
C GLY A 107 8.93 -15.71 -0.59
N ASP A 108 10.06 -15.40 0.06
CA ASP A 108 10.10 -15.11 1.49
C ASP A 108 10.04 -13.62 1.74
N PHE A 109 9.23 -13.20 2.72
CA PHE A 109 9.20 -11.84 3.19
C PHE A 109 10.56 -11.43 3.75
N ASN A 110 11.15 -10.36 3.23
CA ASN A 110 12.55 -10.00 3.52
C ASN A 110 12.75 -8.51 3.86
N LEU A 111 11.67 -7.78 4.17
CA LEU A 111 11.78 -6.40 4.60
C LEU A 111 12.59 -6.29 5.90
N PRO A 112 13.53 -5.35 6.02
CA PRO A 112 14.22 -5.09 7.29
C PRO A 112 13.31 -4.37 8.29
N VAL A 113 13.66 -4.44 9.58
CA VAL A 113 12.99 -3.69 10.63
C VAL A 113 13.13 -2.18 10.40
N GLY A 114 12.05 -1.44 10.62
CA GLY A 114 12.00 0.01 10.60
C GLY A 114 12.22 0.63 11.98
N ASN A 115 12.39 1.95 12.02
CA ASN A 115 12.49 2.69 13.29
C ASN A 115 11.12 3.20 13.74
N VAL A 116 10.22 2.29 13.99
CA VAL A 116 8.82 2.52 14.33
C VAL A 116 8.36 1.51 15.37
N ASP A 117 7.21 1.78 16.01
CA ASP A 117 6.55 0.85 16.90
C ASP A 117 5.01 0.87 16.73
N PHE A 118 4.32 0.09 17.56
CA PHE A 118 2.87 0.08 17.63
C PHE A 118 2.41 1.21 18.57
N ASN A 119 2.13 2.36 17.98
CA ASN A 119 1.79 3.60 18.66
C ASN A 119 0.32 4.00 18.44
N GLU A 120 -0.10 5.10 19.08
CA GLU A 120 -1.47 5.61 18.99
C GLU A 120 -1.91 5.91 17.55
N ASN A 121 -1.04 6.48 16.71
CA ASN A 121 -1.39 6.74 15.31
C ASN A 121 -1.74 5.47 14.52
N VAL A 122 -1.09 4.34 14.83
CA VAL A 122 -1.41 3.03 14.22
C VAL A 122 -2.80 2.57 14.67
N VAL A 123 -3.10 2.73 15.95
CA VAL A 123 -4.40 2.36 16.53
C VAL A 123 -5.53 3.22 15.95
N ASP A 124 -5.33 4.52 15.88
CA ASP A 124 -6.31 5.45 15.32
C ASP A 124 -6.59 5.18 13.84
N ALA A 125 -5.53 4.90 13.07
CA ALA A 125 -5.67 4.55 11.66
C ALA A 125 -6.46 3.24 11.47
N LEU A 126 -6.20 2.23 12.31
CA LEU A 126 -6.94 0.96 12.29
C LEU A 126 -8.41 1.12 12.70
N ASN A 127 -8.66 1.86 13.78
CA ASN A 127 -10.03 2.13 14.23
C ASN A 127 -10.81 2.86 13.13
N SER A 128 -10.22 3.88 12.52
CA SER A 128 -10.82 4.60 11.40
C SER A 128 -11.08 3.70 10.20
N TYR A 129 -10.15 2.79 9.88
CA TYR A 129 -10.32 1.81 8.81
C TYR A 129 -11.48 0.86 9.12
N PHE A 130 -11.54 0.27 10.32
CA PHE A 130 -12.61 -0.64 10.72
C PHE A 130 -13.98 0.04 10.68
N GLU A 131 -14.08 1.25 11.23
CA GLU A 131 -15.33 2.03 11.19
C GLU A 131 -15.76 2.34 9.74
N TYR A 132 -14.81 2.62 8.85
CA TYR A 132 -15.13 2.88 7.45
C TYR A 132 -15.63 1.64 6.70
N VAL A 133 -15.00 0.47 6.92
CA VAL A 133 -15.28 -0.73 6.11
C VAL A 133 -16.42 -1.61 6.63
N LYS A 134 -16.77 -1.55 7.93
CA LYS A 134 -17.67 -2.48 8.61
C LYS A 134 -19.07 -2.62 7.97
N ASP A 135 -19.55 -1.52 7.36
CA ASP A 135 -20.90 -1.43 6.76
C ASP A 135 -20.83 -1.26 5.23
N LYS A 136 -19.72 -1.57 4.62
CA LYS A 136 -19.53 -1.44 3.17
C LYS A 136 -19.58 -2.81 2.48
N ASP A 137 -20.21 -2.84 1.31
CA ASP A 137 -20.14 -3.98 0.40
C ASP A 137 -18.83 -3.90 -0.39
N ILE A 138 -17.80 -4.59 0.09
CA ILE A 138 -16.46 -4.56 -0.51
C ILE A 138 -16.13 -5.94 -1.07
N PHE A 139 -15.82 -5.98 -2.37
CA PHE A 139 -15.36 -7.16 -3.10
C PHE A 139 -13.90 -6.99 -3.47
N LEU A 140 -13.09 -8.00 -3.20
CA LEU A 140 -11.63 -7.95 -3.34
C LEU A 140 -11.16 -9.03 -4.31
N PHE A 141 -10.43 -8.61 -5.35
CA PHE A 141 -9.88 -9.46 -6.40
C PHE A 141 -8.36 -9.32 -6.47
N SER A 142 -7.69 -10.37 -6.93
CA SER A 142 -6.25 -10.35 -7.20
C SER A 142 -6.03 -10.86 -8.62
N MET A 143 -6.03 -9.92 -9.57
CA MET A 143 -5.95 -10.19 -11.00
C MET A 143 -5.11 -9.13 -11.70
N ASP A 144 -4.63 -9.41 -12.92
CA ASP A 144 -4.17 -8.37 -13.83
C ASP A 144 -5.29 -7.33 -14.06
N PHE A 145 -4.92 -6.06 -14.18
CA PHE A 145 -5.90 -4.96 -14.25
C PHE A 145 -6.81 -5.04 -15.49
N GLU A 146 -6.29 -5.49 -16.64
CA GLU A 146 -7.04 -5.61 -17.88
C GLU A 146 -8.04 -6.77 -17.78
N ASP A 147 -7.60 -7.94 -17.30
CA ASP A 147 -8.47 -9.10 -17.07
C ASP A 147 -9.56 -8.77 -16.05
N PHE A 148 -9.19 -8.07 -14.99
CA PHE A 148 -10.14 -7.62 -13.97
C PHE A 148 -11.21 -6.71 -14.55
N LEU A 149 -10.84 -5.62 -15.23
CA LEU A 149 -11.79 -4.67 -15.81
C LEU A 149 -12.68 -5.33 -16.88
N ASN A 150 -12.13 -6.24 -17.68
CA ASN A 150 -12.88 -7.01 -18.67
C ASN A 150 -13.90 -7.99 -18.04
N SER A 151 -13.64 -8.46 -16.82
CA SER A 151 -14.55 -9.34 -16.08
C SER A 151 -15.79 -8.61 -15.53
N LEU A 152 -15.74 -7.27 -15.42
CA LEU A 152 -16.79 -6.46 -14.81
C LEU A 152 -17.86 -6.04 -15.82
N LYS A 153 -19.12 -6.07 -15.39
CA LYS A 153 -20.26 -5.52 -16.13
C LYS A 153 -20.49 -4.06 -15.76
N LEU A 154 -19.52 -3.19 -16.11
CA LEU A 154 -19.60 -1.77 -15.84
C LEU A 154 -20.64 -1.06 -16.71
N THR A 155 -21.26 -0.02 -16.12
CA THR A 155 -22.27 0.84 -16.74
C THR A 155 -21.86 2.32 -16.60
N GLU A 156 -22.55 3.23 -17.27
CA GLU A 156 -22.33 4.69 -17.16
C GLU A 156 -22.52 5.25 -15.74
N ARG A 157 -23.14 4.48 -14.82
CA ARG A 157 -23.32 4.87 -13.40
C ARG A 157 -22.11 4.56 -12.56
N ASP A 158 -21.20 3.73 -13.06
CA ASP A 158 -20.02 3.30 -12.35
C ASP A 158 -18.88 4.32 -12.51
N PHE A 159 -17.94 4.23 -11.60
CA PHE A 159 -16.74 5.04 -11.60
C PHE A 159 -15.52 4.15 -11.38
N VAL A 160 -14.52 4.27 -12.23
CA VAL A 160 -13.27 3.52 -12.15
C VAL A 160 -12.13 4.44 -11.75
N TYR A 161 -11.45 4.15 -10.64
CA TYR A 161 -10.22 4.82 -10.24
C TYR A 161 -9.04 3.87 -10.42
N LEU A 162 -7.99 4.34 -11.09
CA LEU A 162 -6.77 3.57 -11.32
C LEU A 162 -5.55 4.33 -10.76
N ASP A 163 -4.74 3.61 -10.00
CA ASP A 163 -3.45 4.07 -9.48
C ASP A 163 -2.37 3.05 -9.87
N PRO A 164 -1.98 3.02 -11.15
CA PRO A 164 -1.01 2.07 -11.65
C PRO A 164 0.40 2.40 -11.15
N PRO A 165 1.35 1.46 -11.23
CA PRO A 165 2.76 1.79 -11.08
C PRO A 165 3.18 2.85 -12.11
N TYR A 166 3.98 3.84 -11.69
CA TYR A 166 4.39 4.95 -12.58
C TYR A 166 5.65 4.58 -13.36
N LEU A 167 5.55 4.49 -14.69
CA LEU A 167 6.60 4.00 -15.60
C LEU A 167 7.96 4.66 -15.38
N ILE A 168 8.00 5.96 -15.11
CA ILE A 168 9.25 6.75 -15.02
C ILE A 168 9.79 6.89 -13.60
N THR A 169 9.08 6.37 -12.59
CA THR A 169 9.54 6.38 -11.20
C THR A 169 10.21 5.05 -10.84
N PHE A 170 10.99 5.05 -9.76
CA PHE A 170 11.59 3.84 -9.25
C PHE A 170 10.94 3.44 -7.93
N SER A 171 10.30 2.29 -7.90
CA SER A 171 9.82 1.64 -6.68
C SER A 171 9.88 0.12 -6.82
N GLU A 172 9.79 -0.60 -5.71
CA GLU A 172 9.69 -2.07 -5.76
C GLU A 172 8.44 -2.54 -6.52
N TYR A 173 7.36 -1.75 -6.47
CA TYR A 173 6.08 -2.02 -7.16
C TYR A 173 6.17 -1.86 -8.68
N ASN A 174 7.13 -1.05 -9.19
CA ASN A 174 7.24 -0.76 -10.62
C ASN A 174 8.07 -1.80 -11.39
N LYS A 175 8.61 -2.82 -10.73
CA LYS A 175 9.51 -3.80 -11.36
C LYS A 175 8.89 -4.57 -12.52
N LEU A 176 7.59 -4.80 -12.47
CA LEU A 176 6.83 -5.51 -13.49
C LEU A 176 6.09 -4.59 -14.45
N TRP A 177 6.16 -3.25 -14.23
CA TRP A 177 5.51 -2.27 -15.08
C TRP A 177 6.47 -1.74 -16.14
N ASN A 178 6.07 -1.81 -17.38
CA ASN A 178 6.87 -1.42 -18.54
C ASN A 178 6.01 -0.65 -19.57
N GLU A 179 6.61 -0.28 -20.71
CA GLU A 179 5.91 0.44 -21.79
C GLU A 179 4.73 -0.34 -22.36
N GLU A 180 4.81 -1.67 -22.43
CA GLU A 180 3.71 -2.52 -22.88
C GLU A 180 2.54 -2.46 -21.89
N SER A 181 2.82 -2.51 -20.59
CA SER A 181 1.79 -2.35 -19.54
C SER A 181 1.13 -0.98 -19.61
N GLU A 182 1.91 0.08 -19.87
CA GLU A 182 1.40 1.44 -20.05
C GLU A 182 0.49 1.55 -21.27
N MET A 183 0.85 0.91 -22.39
CA MET A 183 0.03 0.89 -23.60
C MET A 183 -1.28 0.10 -23.41
N ARG A 184 -1.24 -1.02 -22.69
CA ARG A 184 -2.44 -1.79 -22.32
C ARG A 184 -3.37 -0.95 -21.44
N LEU A 185 -2.81 -0.20 -20.46
CA LEU A 185 -3.57 0.71 -19.62
C LEU A 185 -4.29 1.79 -20.46
N ILE A 186 -3.56 2.45 -21.37
CA ILE A 186 -4.11 3.46 -22.28
C ILE A 186 -5.26 2.89 -23.09
N LYS A 187 -5.11 1.70 -23.65
CA LYS A 187 -6.17 1.02 -24.42
C LYS A 187 -7.42 0.79 -23.59
N VAL A 188 -7.26 0.26 -22.38
CA VAL A 188 -8.39 0.02 -21.47
C VAL A 188 -9.11 1.32 -21.10
N LEU A 189 -8.37 2.41 -20.87
CA LEU A 189 -8.96 3.72 -20.56
C LEU A 189 -9.73 4.30 -21.75
N ASP A 190 -9.23 4.14 -22.99
CA ASP A 190 -9.95 4.54 -24.19
C ASP A 190 -11.24 3.71 -24.37
N GLU A 191 -11.21 2.40 -24.13
CA GLU A 191 -12.39 1.51 -24.15
C GLU A 191 -13.44 1.89 -23.09
N LEU A 192 -13.01 2.27 -21.87
CA LEU A 192 -13.92 2.79 -20.85
C LEU A 192 -14.59 4.09 -21.31
N ASN A 193 -13.82 4.98 -21.93
CA ASN A 193 -14.35 6.23 -22.48
C ASN A 193 -15.37 6.01 -23.60
N GLU A 194 -15.11 5.12 -24.53
CA GLU A 194 -16.05 4.75 -25.62
C GLU A 194 -17.36 4.18 -25.08
N ARG A 195 -17.31 3.50 -23.94
CA ARG A 195 -18.48 2.95 -23.23
C ARG A 195 -19.14 3.96 -22.29
N HIS A 196 -18.73 5.22 -22.30
CA HIS A 196 -19.20 6.30 -21.40
C HIS A 196 -19.05 5.99 -19.91
N ILE A 197 -18.07 5.15 -19.54
CA ILE A 197 -17.75 4.85 -18.16
C ILE A 197 -16.79 5.91 -17.64
N ARG A 198 -17.15 6.55 -16.53
CA ARG A 198 -16.31 7.58 -15.91
C ARG A 198 -15.08 6.95 -15.27
N PHE A 199 -13.92 7.54 -15.56
CA PHE A 199 -12.69 7.13 -14.91
C PHE A 199 -11.84 8.32 -14.43
N ALA A 200 -10.96 8.01 -13.48
CA ALA A 200 -9.82 8.84 -13.14
C ALA A 200 -8.60 7.95 -12.96
N VAL A 201 -7.46 8.39 -13.48
CA VAL A 201 -6.19 7.68 -13.37
C VAL A 201 -5.09 8.63 -12.90
N SER A 202 -4.35 8.23 -11.85
CA SER A 202 -3.15 8.94 -11.42
C SER A 202 -1.94 8.48 -12.23
N ASN A 203 -1.03 9.39 -12.55
CA ASN A 203 0.26 9.06 -13.17
C ASN A 203 1.28 10.20 -12.96
N VAL A 204 2.54 9.93 -13.25
CA VAL A 204 3.63 10.90 -13.22
C VAL A 204 4.12 11.18 -14.64
N LEU A 205 4.02 12.44 -15.07
CA LEU A 205 4.46 12.88 -16.39
C LEU A 205 5.94 13.23 -16.45
N TRP A 206 6.49 13.71 -15.34
CA TRP A 206 7.89 14.10 -15.22
C TRP A 206 8.45 13.72 -13.85
N HIS A 207 9.63 13.14 -13.82
CA HIS A 207 10.33 12.82 -12.58
C HIS A 207 11.85 12.75 -12.82
N ARG A 208 12.64 13.61 -12.16
CA ARG A 208 14.12 13.56 -12.19
C ARG A 208 14.69 13.46 -13.60
N LYS A 209 14.31 14.35 -14.51
CA LYS A 209 14.73 14.38 -15.93
C LYS A 209 14.17 13.24 -16.81
N LYS A 210 13.29 12.40 -16.31
CA LYS A 210 12.54 11.42 -17.11
C LYS A 210 11.16 11.97 -17.44
N TYR A 211 10.70 11.68 -18.65
CA TYR A 211 9.42 12.15 -19.17
C TYR A 211 8.58 11.00 -19.70
N ASN A 212 7.35 10.88 -19.26
CA ASN A 212 6.39 9.92 -19.77
C ASN A 212 5.65 10.51 -20.98
N GLY A 213 6.31 10.50 -22.14
CA GLY A 213 5.79 11.10 -23.36
C GLY A 213 4.53 10.42 -23.88
N THR A 214 4.48 9.09 -23.82
CA THR A 214 3.35 8.28 -24.30
C THR A 214 2.08 8.62 -23.52
N PHE A 215 2.14 8.55 -22.19
CA PHE A 215 1.00 8.86 -21.35
C PHE A 215 0.61 10.35 -21.44
N ASN A 216 1.58 11.26 -21.47
CA ASN A 216 1.29 12.69 -21.62
C ASN A 216 0.59 13.00 -22.96
N TYR A 217 1.03 12.44 -24.07
CA TYR A 217 0.38 12.63 -25.37
C TYR A 217 -1.08 12.13 -25.35
N TRP A 218 -1.30 10.94 -24.81
CA TRP A 218 -2.63 10.38 -24.66
C TRP A 218 -3.54 11.23 -23.75
N ALA A 219 -3.02 11.71 -22.64
CA ALA A 219 -3.75 12.46 -21.63
C ALA A 219 -4.34 13.79 -22.16
N GLN A 220 -3.76 14.35 -23.25
CA GLN A 220 -4.28 15.59 -23.87
C GLN A 220 -5.72 15.46 -24.40
N LYS A 221 -6.23 14.23 -24.55
CA LYS A 221 -7.64 13.98 -24.91
C LYS A 221 -8.61 14.28 -23.76
N TYR A 222 -8.13 14.43 -22.53
CA TYR A 222 -8.92 14.40 -21.30
C TYR A 222 -8.63 15.59 -20.38
N ASN A 223 -9.36 15.68 -19.27
CA ASN A 223 -9.14 16.68 -18.25
C ASN A 223 -7.93 16.30 -17.38
N ILE A 224 -6.87 17.11 -17.42
CA ILE A 224 -5.63 16.91 -16.63
C ILE A 224 -5.68 17.84 -15.43
N VAL A 225 -5.61 17.25 -14.22
CA VAL A 225 -5.53 18.00 -12.96
C VAL A 225 -4.14 17.73 -12.35
N ARG A 226 -3.37 18.79 -12.10
CA ARG A 226 -2.09 18.66 -11.39
C ARG A 226 -2.31 18.31 -9.93
N ILE A 227 -1.62 17.29 -9.44
CA ILE A 227 -1.58 16.94 -8.02
C ILE A 227 -0.35 17.60 -7.40
N GLN A 228 -0.56 18.35 -6.32
CA GLN A 228 0.54 18.86 -5.51
C GLN A 228 0.94 17.77 -4.52
N SER A 229 1.95 16.99 -4.87
CA SER A 229 2.50 15.92 -4.02
C SER A 229 3.85 16.35 -3.45
N ASN A 230 3.96 16.33 -2.12
CA ASN A 230 5.23 16.53 -1.43
C ASN A 230 5.93 15.18 -1.27
N TYR A 231 6.65 14.73 -2.31
CA TYR A 231 7.54 13.56 -2.20
C TYR A 231 8.82 13.91 -1.42
N ILE A 232 8.66 14.23 -0.14
CA ILE A 232 9.80 14.41 0.77
C ILE A 232 10.25 13.03 1.22
N SER A 233 11.45 12.60 0.84
CA SER A 233 12.07 11.43 1.45
C SER A 233 12.92 11.85 2.64
N PHE A 234 13.05 10.95 3.63
CA PHE A 234 13.84 11.19 4.85
C PHE A 234 15.31 11.59 4.59
N ASN A 235 15.85 11.23 3.43
CA ASN A 235 17.25 11.49 3.05
C ASN A 235 17.42 12.61 2.01
N ASP A 236 16.34 13.24 1.56
CA ASP A 236 16.40 14.23 0.49
C ASP A 236 15.25 15.24 0.65
N ASN A 237 15.59 16.39 1.25
CA ASN A 237 14.68 17.52 1.47
C ASN A 237 14.61 18.47 0.25
N SER A 238 15.26 18.14 -0.87
CA SER A 238 15.14 18.94 -2.08
C SER A 238 13.73 18.78 -2.67
N GLU A 239 13.15 19.85 -3.16
CA GLU A 239 11.94 19.81 -4.00
C GLU A 239 12.25 18.88 -5.18
N LYS A 240 11.59 17.72 -5.19
CA LYS A 240 11.75 16.81 -6.32
C LYS A 240 10.94 17.39 -7.46
N ASP A 241 11.64 17.59 -8.58
CA ASP A 241 11.03 17.95 -9.85
C ASP A 241 10.16 16.76 -10.33
N THR A 242 8.95 16.68 -9.76
CA THR A 242 7.96 15.65 -10.05
C THR A 242 6.65 16.32 -10.45
N TYR A 243 6.13 15.94 -11.60
CA TYR A 243 4.85 16.40 -12.10
C TYR A 243 3.86 15.24 -12.11
N GLU A 244 3.09 15.15 -11.04
CA GLU A 244 2.02 14.16 -10.87
C GLU A 244 0.68 14.73 -11.31
N VAL A 245 -0.13 13.90 -11.96
CA VAL A 245 -1.41 14.29 -12.51
C VAL A 245 -2.52 13.28 -12.18
N LEU A 246 -3.73 13.78 -12.11
CA LEU A 246 -4.96 13.00 -12.20
C LEU A 246 -5.60 13.30 -13.55
N VAL A 247 -5.71 12.30 -14.40
CA VAL A 247 -6.40 12.40 -15.70
C VAL A 247 -7.79 11.79 -15.57
N LYS A 248 -8.81 12.51 -16.04
CA LYS A 248 -10.21 12.08 -15.94
C LYS A 248 -11.00 12.44 -17.20
N ASN A 249 -12.00 11.61 -17.54
CA ASN A 249 -12.82 11.77 -18.74
C ASN A 249 -14.17 12.49 -18.51
N TYR A 250 -14.33 13.15 -17.38
CA TYR A 250 -15.57 13.87 -17.01
C TYR A 250 -15.25 15.27 -16.46
#